data_d5d80497598fdbdaadb3d66229b53df5
#
_entry.id   d5d80497598fdbdaadb3d66229b53df5
#
_cell.length_a   1.000
_cell.length_b   1.000
_cell.length_c   1.000
_cell.angle_alpha   90.00
_cell.angle_beta   90.00
_cell.angle_gamma   90.00
#
_symmetry.space_group_name_H-M   'P 1'
#
loop_
_entity.id
_entity.type
_entity.pdbx_description
1 polymer ?
#
loop_
_entity_poly.entity_id
_entity_poly.type
_entity_poly.pdbx_seq_one_letter_code
_entity_poly.pdbx_strand_id
1 'polypeptide(L)'
;MLHVTDYLARQFAAFEDMPLCALDATVLSQVAMIHAKDIVPSLPDKNARKGLHALAQRHPRGIAFSQMLQAEHYPTMFSNLLDPAKAVEALFGIAASPRFRDMTALNYQDVFDAERQVQFAAMTFVYKNMFTCVSFRGTDTSTVGWREDFNMAFTMPVPAQDLAVEYLETVANQTHLPEKLYVIGHSKGGNLAEYAALCCSPQVQERIAHVYNLDGPGFKAGTFTQADYAPLAGKLTKVVPEESLVGIMLESEAPVHVAKSNASGLDQHSAFTWQVNDELTDFVYLPSLPKATQVTAKTLHVWLSDYDDEQREQIVDAFFKAVQASGAENPVEILNGGSKGLSLLLEASRKVDRADRTVLLTAARSFVKALSQYADGTLGFAASAMSNIADKLAPEK
;
A
#
# COMPACT_ATOMS: atom_id res chain seq x y z
N MET A 1 -13.32 14.40 17.27
CA MET A 1 -12.74 14.08 15.97
C MET A 1 -12.89 12.59 15.79
N LEU A 2 -13.51 12.15 14.70
CA LEU A 2 -13.83 10.74 14.45
C LEU A 2 -12.79 10.11 13.55
N HIS A 3 -12.57 8.81 13.70
CA HIS A 3 -11.62 7.99 12.94
C HIS A 3 -12.28 6.70 12.46
N VAL A 4 -11.55 5.89 11.72
CA VAL A 4 -12.02 4.60 11.18
C VAL A 4 -12.53 3.65 12.26
N THR A 5 -11.96 3.68 13.46
CA THR A 5 -12.46 2.89 14.60
C THR A 5 -13.82 3.37 15.12
N ASP A 6 -14.08 4.70 15.09
CA ASP A 6 -15.41 5.25 15.39
C ASP A 6 -16.44 4.87 14.33
N TYR A 7 -16.02 4.85 13.06
CA TYR A 7 -16.85 4.36 11.96
C TYR A 7 -17.28 2.90 12.19
N LEU A 8 -16.34 2.01 12.50
CA LEU A 8 -16.63 0.61 12.81
C LEU A 8 -17.61 0.44 13.97
N ALA A 9 -17.48 1.28 14.99
CA ALA A 9 -18.28 1.19 16.22
C ALA A 9 -19.68 1.81 16.09
N ARG A 10 -19.94 2.67 15.09
CA ARG A 10 -21.13 3.53 15.05
C ARG A 10 -21.89 3.53 13.73
N GLN A 11 -21.26 3.13 12.59
CA GLN A 11 -21.96 3.01 11.31
C GLN A 11 -22.58 1.61 11.18
N PHE A 12 -23.92 1.55 11.18
CA PHE A 12 -24.64 0.29 11.17
C PHE A 12 -25.52 0.10 9.92
N ALA A 13 -25.57 1.11 9.02
CA ALA A 13 -26.33 0.99 7.78
C ALA A 13 -25.84 -0.19 6.93
N ALA A 14 -26.76 -1.01 6.45
CA ALA A 14 -26.46 -2.11 5.56
C ALA A 14 -25.95 -1.61 4.19
N PHE A 15 -25.26 -2.45 3.43
CA PHE A 15 -24.75 -2.07 2.10
C PHE A 15 -25.88 -1.87 1.07
N GLU A 16 -27.07 -2.33 1.36
CA GLU A 16 -28.30 -2.05 0.60
C GLU A 16 -28.72 -0.58 0.71
N ASP A 17 -28.54 0.02 1.88
CA ASP A 17 -28.96 1.40 2.19
C ASP A 17 -27.82 2.40 1.94
N MET A 18 -26.58 2.00 2.22
CA MET A 18 -25.38 2.78 2.03
C MET A 18 -24.33 1.92 1.28
N PRO A 19 -24.15 2.13 -0.02
CA PRO A 19 -23.15 1.38 -0.82
C PRO A 19 -21.74 1.44 -0.24
N LEU A 20 -20.89 0.48 -0.65
CA LEU A 20 -19.47 0.45 -0.24
C LEU A 20 -18.78 1.77 -0.58
N CYS A 21 -18.16 2.39 0.43
CA CYS A 21 -17.50 3.69 0.36
C CYS A 21 -16.01 3.59 0.72
N ALA A 22 -15.30 4.72 0.69
CA ALA A 22 -13.87 4.78 1.01
C ALA A 22 -13.55 4.30 2.44
N LEU A 23 -14.45 4.53 3.41
CA LEU A 23 -14.27 4.06 4.79
C LEU A 23 -14.35 2.53 4.88
N ASP A 24 -15.30 1.90 4.17
CA ASP A 24 -15.38 0.44 4.10
C ASP A 24 -14.14 -0.15 3.43
N ALA A 25 -13.72 0.46 2.32
CA ALA A 25 -12.52 0.05 1.60
C ALA A 25 -11.28 0.12 2.53
N THR A 26 -11.20 1.17 3.36
CA THR A 26 -10.14 1.30 4.37
C THR A 26 -10.19 0.17 5.39
N VAL A 27 -11.35 -0.07 6.00
CA VAL A 27 -11.52 -1.16 6.98
C VAL A 27 -11.13 -2.51 6.38
N LEU A 28 -11.67 -2.84 5.20
CA LEU A 28 -11.41 -4.11 4.54
C LEU A 28 -9.94 -4.26 4.14
N SER A 29 -9.28 -3.18 3.69
CA SER A 29 -7.85 -3.21 3.35
C SER A 29 -6.98 -3.42 4.60
N GLN A 30 -7.37 -2.87 5.77
CA GLN A 30 -6.66 -3.10 7.02
C GLN A 30 -6.87 -4.54 7.55
N VAL A 31 -8.05 -5.12 7.36
CA VAL A 31 -8.28 -6.55 7.66
C VAL A 31 -7.48 -7.45 6.71
N ALA A 32 -7.31 -7.07 5.45
CA ALA A 32 -6.49 -7.83 4.50
C ALA A 32 -4.97 -7.79 4.83
N MET A 33 -4.52 -6.90 5.74
CA MET A 33 -3.13 -6.88 6.21
C MET A 33 -2.75 -8.11 7.04
N ILE A 34 -3.71 -8.77 7.69
CA ILE A 34 -3.44 -9.92 8.56
C ILE A 34 -2.95 -11.14 7.79
N HIS A 35 -2.13 -11.98 8.45
CA HIS A 35 -1.73 -13.28 7.91
C HIS A 35 -2.82 -14.31 8.20
N ALA A 36 -3.69 -14.55 7.20
CA ALA A 36 -4.89 -15.37 7.35
C ALA A 36 -4.76 -16.80 6.79
N LYS A 37 -3.52 -17.27 6.59
CA LYS A 37 -3.24 -18.66 6.15
C LYS A 37 -3.83 -19.64 7.17
N ASP A 38 -4.44 -20.70 6.64
CA ASP A 38 -5.11 -21.76 7.41
C ASP A 38 -6.37 -21.31 8.21
N ILE A 39 -6.74 -20.02 8.09
CA ILE A 39 -7.92 -19.44 8.71
C ILE A 39 -8.96 -19.12 7.62
N VAL A 40 -8.58 -18.31 6.65
CA VAL A 40 -9.43 -17.97 5.51
C VAL A 40 -9.19 -18.99 4.39
N PRO A 41 -10.26 -19.53 3.76
CA PRO A 41 -10.13 -20.49 2.66
C PRO A 41 -9.24 -19.93 1.55
N SER A 42 -8.25 -20.71 1.13
CA SER A 42 -7.28 -20.32 0.11
C SER A 42 -7.92 -20.18 -1.27
N LEU A 43 -7.31 -19.36 -2.13
CA LEU A 43 -7.62 -19.30 -3.55
C LEU A 43 -7.43 -20.71 -4.16
N PRO A 44 -8.42 -21.24 -4.90
CA PRO A 44 -8.32 -22.55 -5.52
C PRO A 44 -7.14 -22.62 -6.50
N ASP A 45 -6.32 -23.66 -6.39
CA ASP A 45 -5.25 -23.94 -7.36
C ASP A 45 -5.86 -24.32 -8.71
N LYS A 46 -5.56 -23.56 -9.78
CA LYS A 46 -5.98 -23.83 -11.15
C LYS A 46 -5.48 -25.21 -11.66
N ASN A 47 -4.37 -25.70 -11.09
CA ASN A 47 -3.71 -26.94 -11.46
C ASN A 47 -4.09 -28.12 -10.56
N ALA A 48 -4.97 -27.94 -9.57
CA ALA A 48 -5.40 -29.01 -8.68
C ALA A 48 -5.98 -30.19 -9.49
N ARG A 49 -5.40 -31.39 -9.27
CA ARG A 49 -5.79 -32.61 -9.99
C ARG A 49 -7.29 -32.88 -9.83
N LYS A 50 -7.95 -33.29 -10.94
CA LYS A 50 -9.37 -33.62 -10.99
C LYS A 50 -9.69 -34.76 -9.99
N GLY A 51 -10.50 -34.48 -8.98
CA GLY A 51 -10.98 -35.45 -7.98
C GLY A 51 -12.09 -34.84 -7.10
N LEU A 52 -12.74 -35.64 -6.27
CA LEU A 52 -13.81 -35.18 -5.36
C LEU A 52 -13.33 -34.06 -4.41
N HIS A 53 -12.08 -34.11 -3.96
CA HIS A 53 -11.45 -33.02 -3.20
C HIS A 53 -11.30 -31.74 -4.02
N ALA A 54 -11.00 -31.83 -5.31
CA ALA A 54 -10.91 -30.68 -6.20
C ALA A 54 -12.27 -30.01 -6.43
N LEU A 55 -13.37 -30.77 -6.39
CA LEU A 55 -14.73 -30.22 -6.47
C LEU A 55 -15.11 -29.40 -5.23
N ALA A 56 -14.72 -29.86 -4.03
CA ALA A 56 -14.93 -29.10 -2.79
C ALA A 56 -14.06 -27.85 -2.69
N GLN A 57 -12.86 -27.87 -3.30
CA GLN A 57 -11.95 -26.72 -3.36
C GLN A 57 -12.34 -25.70 -4.45
N ARG A 58 -13.13 -26.11 -5.46
CA ARG A 58 -13.54 -25.21 -6.55
C ARG A 58 -14.49 -24.10 -6.12
N HIS A 59 -15.19 -24.27 -5.02
CA HIS A 59 -16.14 -23.31 -4.48
C HIS A 59 -15.94 -23.18 -2.96
N PRO A 60 -14.84 -22.56 -2.50
CA PRO A 60 -14.62 -22.41 -1.08
C PRO A 60 -15.77 -21.58 -0.49
N ARG A 61 -16.37 -22.11 0.56
CA ARG A 61 -17.33 -21.31 1.35
C ARG A 61 -16.53 -20.28 2.14
N GLY A 62 -16.89 -19.01 1.98
CA GLY A 62 -16.31 -17.95 2.79
C GLY A 62 -16.63 -18.13 4.28
N ILE A 63 -15.78 -17.60 5.13
CA ILE A 63 -15.98 -17.55 6.58
C ILE A 63 -16.37 -16.13 7.02
N ALA A 64 -17.23 -16.03 8.03
CA ALA A 64 -17.57 -14.74 8.63
C ALA A 64 -16.38 -14.17 9.41
N PHE A 65 -16.28 -12.85 9.55
CA PHE A 65 -15.22 -12.19 10.31
C PHE A 65 -15.12 -12.70 11.76
N SER A 66 -16.27 -13.03 12.40
CA SER A 66 -16.28 -13.62 13.74
C SER A 66 -15.59 -14.98 13.82
N GLN A 67 -15.56 -15.74 12.74
CA GLN A 67 -14.86 -17.03 12.65
C GLN A 67 -13.33 -16.86 12.44
N MET A 68 -12.86 -15.67 12.10
CA MET A 68 -11.45 -15.35 12.04
C MET A 68 -10.86 -15.05 13.43
N LEU A 69 -11.71 -14.84 14.45
CA LEU A 69 -11.28 -14.59 15.83
C LEU A 69 -10.85 -15.90 16.51
N GLN A 70 -9.69 -16.42 16.12
CA GLN A 70 -9.08 -17.65 16.63
C GLN A 70 -7.80 -17.28 17.37
N ALA A 71 -7.90 -17.18 18.72
CA ALA A 71 -6.83 -16.66 19.57
C ALA A 71 -5.51 -17.45 19.44
N GLU A 72 -5.58 -18.73 19.13
CA GLU A 72 -4.45 -19.61 18.90
C GLU A 72 -3.60 -19.22 17.69
N HIS A 73 -4.19 -18.49 16.72
CA HIS A 73 -3.51 -17.98 15.52
C HIS A 73 -2.98 -16.55 15.67
N TYR A 74 -3.36 -15.80 16.71
CA TYR A 74 -2.99 -14.39 16.87
C TYR A 74 -1.48 -14.13 16.81
N PRO A 75 -0.60 -14.97 17.38
CA PRO A 75 0.84 -14.74 17.30
C PRO A 75 1.39 -14.71 15.86
N THR A 76 0.81 -15.49 14.96
CA THR A 76 1.19 -15.51 13.53
C THR A 76 0.36 -14.54 12.70
N MET A 77 -0.94 -14.44 12.99
CA MET A 77 -1.89 -13.59 12.27
C MET A 77 -1.49 -12.12 12.27
N PHE A 78 -0.97 -11.63 13.39
CA PHE A 78 -0.59 -10.22 13.57
C PHE A 78 0.93 -10.00 13.61
N SER A 79 1.73 -11.00 13.23
CA SER A 79 3.19 -10.86 13.13
C SER A 79 3.58 -9.98 11.92
N ASN A 80 4.72 -9.33 12.02
CA ASN A 80 5.31 -8.54 10.93
C ASN A 80 4.42 -7.44 10.35
N LEU A 81 3.40 -6.98 11.08
CA LEU A 81 2.57 -5.85 10.69
C LEU A 81 3.19 -4.54 11.21
N LEU A 82 2.96 -3.44 10.49
CA LEU A 82 3.41 -2.11 10.92
C LEU A 82 2.68 -1.64 12.18
N ASP A 83 1.39 -1.96 12.31
CA ASP A 83 0.56 -1.64 13.48
C ASP A 83 -0.29 -2.85 13.89
N PRO A 84 0.30 -3.83 14.61
CA PRO A 84 -0.41 -5.01 15.05
C PRO A 84 -1.62 -4.72 15.95
N ALA A 85 -1.50 -3.71 16.82
CA ALA A 85 -2.57 -3.35 17.76
C ALA A 85 -3.81 -2.84 17.02
N LYS A 86 -3.62 -1.98 16.01
CA LYS A 86 -4.72 -1.47 15.18
C LYS A 86 -5.32 -2.55 14.28
N ALA A 87 -4.52 -3.48 13.78
CA ALA A 87 -5.02 -4.63 13.02
C ALA A 87 -5.93 -5.52 13.88
N VAL A 88 -5.57 -5.76 15.14
CA VAL A 88 -6.42 -6.46 16.12
C VAL A 88 -7.71 -5.67 16.35
N GLU A 89 -7.63 -4.37 16.64
CA GLU A 89 -8.79 -3.50 16.86
C GLU A 89 -9.75 -3.52 15.64
N ALA A 90 -9.19 -3.45 14.42
CA ALA A 90 -9.97 -3.51 13.19
C ALA A 90 -10.69 -4.85 13.02
N LEU A 91 -10.00 -5.98 13.26
CA LEU A 91 -10.61 -7.31 13.15
C LEU A 91 -11.74 -7.50 14.17
N PHE A 92 -11.54 -7.07 15.42
CA PHE A 92 -12.61 -7.14 16.44
C PHE A 92 -13.77 -6.20 16.07
N GLY A 93 -13.48 -5.00 15.62
CA GLY A 93 -14.49 -4.01 15.22
C GLY A 93 -15.34 -4.51 14.05
N ILE A 94 -14.73 -5.03 13.00
CA ILE A 94 -15.46 -5.53 11.82
C ILE A 94 -16.29 -6.79 12.17
N ALA A 95 -15.76 -7.68 13.02
CA ALA A 95 -16.45 -8.88 13.45
C ALA A 95 -17.69 -8.59 14.32
N ALA A 96 -17.66 -7.47 15.05
CA ALA A 96 -18.78 -7.02 15.89
C ALA A 96 -19.78 -6.15 15.12
N SER A 97 -19.37 -5.48 14.05
CA SER A 97 -20.19 -4.48 13.35
C SER A 97 -21.35 -5.09 12.58
N PRO A 98 -22.60 -4.61 12.78
CA PRO A 98 -23.76 -5.03 12.01
C PRO A 98 -23.60 -4.82 10.50
N ARG A 99 -22.88 -3.75 10.08
CA ARG A 99 -22.64 -3.43 8.68
C ARG A 99 -21.92 -4.54 7.93
N PHE A 100 -20.93 -5.19 8.60
CA PHE A 100 -20.08 -6.21 7.99
C PHE A 100 -20.48 -7.65 8.35
N ARG A 101 -21.49 -7.84 9.19
CA ARG A 101 -21.86 -9.15 9.75
C ARG A 101 -22.17 -10.20 8.69
N ASP A 102 -22.79 -9.79 7.59
CA ASP A 102 -23.20 -10.67 6.50
C ASP A 102 -22.13 -10.82 5.41
N MET A 103 -20.93 -10.26 5.62
CA MET A 103 -19.79 -10.47 4.75
C MET A 103 -19.02 -11.74 5.12
N THR A 104 -18.41 -12.33 4.11
CA THR A 104 -17.51 -13.48 4.28
C THR A 104 -16.17 -13.21 3.61
N ALA A 105 -15.09 -13.76 4.20
CA ALA A 105 -13.75 -13.75 3.66
C ALA A 105 -13.40 -15.11 3.03
N LEU A 106 -12.77 -15.09 1.86
CA LEU A 106 -12.34 -16.29 1.12
C LEU A 106 -11.20 -15.95 0.15
N ASN A 107 -10.75 -16.95 -0.59
CA ASN A 107 -9.72 -16.83 -1.62
C ASN A 107 -8.41 -16.21 -1.11
N TYR A 108 -8.01 -16.49 0.12
CA TYR A 108 -6.73 -15.99 0.62
C TYR A 108 -5.57 -16.53 -0.20
N GLN A 109 -4.68 -15.65 -0.61
CA GLN A 109 -3.42 -15.98 -1.27
C GLN A 109 -2.29 -15.21 -0.59
N ASP A 110 -1.17 -15.88 -0.34
CA ASP A 110 0.04 -15.29 0.22
C ASP A 110 1.25 -15.91 -0.50
N VAL A 111 2.08 -15.05 -1.10
CA VAL A 111 3.28 -15.45 -1.84
C VAL A 111 4.45 -14.65 -1.29
N PHE A 112 5.45 -15.36 -0.79
CA PHE A 112 6.71 -14.78 -0.34
C PHE A 112 7.86 -15.51 -0.99
N ASP A 113 8.68 -14.78 -1.76
CA ASP A 113 9.84 -15.33 -2.47
C ASP A 113 10.99 -14.32 -2.41
N ALA A 114 11.99 -14.65 -1.59
CA ALA A 114 13.15 -13.77 -1.36
C ALA A 114 14.07 -13.67 -2.58
N GLU A 115 14.18 -14.75 -3.39
CA GLU A 115 15.03 -14.77 -4.58
C GLU A 115 14.44 -13.91 -5.70
N ARG A 116 13.13 -13.98 -5.88
CA ARG A 116 12.38 -13.16 -6.85
C ARG A 116 12.00 -11.78 -6.31
N GLN A 117 12.32 -11.49 -5.05
CA GLN A 117 11.94 -10.26 -4.35
C GLN A 117 10.43 -10.00 -4.40
N VAL A 118 9.63 -11.00 -4.06
CA VAL A 118 8.16 -10.95 -4.09
C VAL A 118 7.59 -11.04 -2.68
N GLN A 119 6.73 -10.09 -2.35
CA GLN A 119 5.86 -10.15 -1.20
C GLN A 119 4.45 -9.73 -1.65
N PHE A 120 3.57 -10.69 -1.81
CA PHE A 120 2.19 -10.48 -2.27
C PHE A 120 1.22 -11.20 -1.36
N ALA A 121 0.11 -10.56 -1.03
CA ALA A 121 -1.06 -11.26 -0.50
C ALA A 121 -2.35 -10.56 -0.93
N ALA A 122 -3.42 -11.33 -1.00
CA ALA A 122 -4.75 -10.87 -1.34
C ALA A 122 -5.82 -11.67 -0.63
N MET A 123 -6.97 -11.05 -0.43
CA MET A 123 -8.17 -11.65 0.17
C MET A 123 -9.40 -11.13 -0.56
N THR A 124 -10.40 -11.98 -0.70
CA THR A 124 -11.68 -11.62 -1.28
C THR A 124 -12.74 -11.55 -0.18
N PHE A 125 -13.52 -10.49 -0.19
CA PHE A 125 -14.70 -10.32 0.68
C PHE A 125 -15.96 -10.35 -0.17
N VAL A 126 -16.99 -11.04 0.30
CA VAL A 126 -18.26 -11.16 -0.41
C VAL A 126 -19.41 -10.73 0.50
N TYR A 127 -20.24 -9.85 0.00
CA TYR A 127 -21.46 -9.44 0.69
C TYR A 127 -22.67 -10.01 -0.03
N LYS A 128 -23.28 -11.05 0.54
CA LYS A 128 -24.46 -11.71 0.00
C LYS A 128 -24.29 -12.01 -1.51
N ASN A 129 -25.35 -11.74 -2.30
CA ASN A 129 -25.30 -11.80 -3.76
C ASN A 129 -25.13 -10.40 -4.39
N MET A 130 -24.63 -9.41 -3.65
CA MET A 130 -24.58 -8.03 -4.10
C MET A 130 -23.26 -7.64 -4.74
N PHE A 131 -22.15 -7.99 -4.11
CA PHE A 131 -20.82 -7.65 -4.62
C PHE A 131 -19.71 -8.55 -4.08
N THR A 132 -18.65 -8.59 -4.85
CA THR A 132 -17.35 -9.16 -4.50
C THR A 132 -16.34 -8.02 -4.34
N CYS A 133 -15.58 -8.00 -3.26
CA CYS A 133 -14.53 -7.02 -3.00
C CYS A 133 -13.19 -7.72 -2.94
N VAL A 134 -12.30 -7.42 -3.89
CA VAL A 134 -10.91 -7.90 -3.93
C VAL A 134 -10.03 -6.90 -3.19
N SER A 135 -9.33 -7.37 -2.16
CA SER A 135 -8.41 -6.54 -1.39
C SER A 135 -6.99 -7.05 -1.49
N PHE A 136 -6.07 -6.17 -1.90
CA PHE A 136 -4.65 -6.46 -1.92
C PHE A 136 -3.98 -5.94 -0.66
N ARG A 137 -3.11 -6.78 -0.08
CA ARG A 137 -2.33 -6.43 1.11
C ARG A 137 -1.21 -5.47 0.76
N GLY A 138 -0.98 -4.49 1.63
CA GLY A 138 0.20 -3.65 1.61
C GLY A 138 1.45 -4.39 2.06
N THR A 139 2.56 -3.67 2.15
CA THR A 139 3.85 -4.21 2.59
C THR A 139 3.84 -4.47 4.09
N ASP A 140 4.35 -5.61 4.50
CA ASP A 140 4.65 -5.93 5.89
C ASP A 140 6.03 -5.35 6.31
N THR A 141 6.55 -5.73 7.49
CA THR A 141 7.87 -5.26 7.93
C THR A 141 9.04 -5.96 7.25
N SER A 142 8.82 -6.90 6.33
CA SER A 142 9.88 -7.67 5.68
C SER A 142 10.73 -6.81 4.76
N THR A 143 12.04 -7.03 4.78
CA THR A 143 12.98 -6.38 3.85
C THR A 143 12.65 -6.70 2.39
N VAL A 144 12.14 -7.90 2.10
CA VAL A 144 11.74 -8.33 0.75
C VAL A 144 10.60 -7.48 0.21
N GLY A 145 9.56 -7.26 1.03
CA GLY A 145 8.43 -6.42 0.63
C GLY A 145 8.85 -4.99 0.36
N TRP A 146 9.63 -4.40 1.26
CA TRP A 146 10.16 -3.04 1.07
C TRP A 146 11.08 -2.95 -0.15
N ARG A 147 11.88 -3.99 -0.42
CA ARG A 147 12.71 -4.04 -1.62
C ARG A 147 11.86 -4.01 -2.89
N GLU A 148 10.78 -4.80 -2.94
CA GLU A 148 9.85 -4.80 -4.07
C GLU A 148 9.20 -3.43 -4.27
N ASP A 149 8.83 -2.73 -3.19
CA ASP A 149 8.26 -1.38 -3.27
C ASP A 149 9.24 -0.38 -3.91
N PHE A 150 10.50 -0.40 -3.49
CA PHE A 150 11.53 0.46 -4.08
C PHE A 150 11.82 0.10 -5.54
N ASN A 151 11.73 -1.18 -5.92
CA ASN A 151 11.91 -1.64 -7.29
C ASN A 151 10.85 -1.05 -8.25
N MET A 152 9.67 -0.66 -7.76
CA MET A 152 8.65 0.03 -8.57
C MET A 152 9.15 1.32 -9.23
N ALA A 153 10.23 1.92 -8.72
CA ALA A 153 10.81 3.13 -9.29
C ALA A 153 11.53 2.89 -10.64
N PHE A 154 11.92 1.64 -10.95
CA PHE A 154 12.68 1.30 -12.15
C PHE A 154 12.21 0.02 -12.85
N THR A 155 11.51 -0.87 -12.15
CA THR A 155 10.96 -2.11 -12.71
C THR A 155 9.44 -2.02 -12.85
N MET A 156 8.92 -2.35 -14.03
CA MET A 156 7.49 -2.35 -14.31
C MET A 156 7.15 -3.42 -15.36
N PRO A 157 6.27 -4.39 -15.04
CA PRO A 157 5.69 -4.63 -13.72
C PRO A 157 6.70 -5.21 -12.72
N VAL A 158 6.46 -4.99 -11.41
CA VAL A 158 7.06 -5.83 -10.38
C VAL A 158 6.24 -7.12 -10.22
N PRO A 159 6.81 -8.23 -9.74
CA PRO A 159 6.11 -9.51 -9.69
C PRO A 159 4.77 -9.50 -8.95
N ALA A 160 4.64 -8.70 -7.88
CA ALA A 160 3.36 -8.56 -7.16
C ALA A 160 2.25 -7.94 -8.02
N GLN A 161 2.58 -7.09 -8.98
CA GLN A 161 1.61 -6.49 -9.89
C GLN A 161 1.03 -7.53 -10.86
N ASP A 162 1.86 -8.41 -11.42
CA ASP A 162 1.40 -9.52 -12.26
C ASP A 162 0.49 -10.48 -11.46
N LEU A 163 0.88 -10.80 -10.22
CA LEU A 163 0.08 -11.62 -9.32
C LEU A 163 -1.27 -10.96 -8.97
N ALA A 164 -1.31 -9.63 -8.88
CA ALA A 164 -2.55 -8.90 -8.61
C ALA A 164 -3.54 -8.99 -9.78
N VAL A 165 -3.06 -8.87 -11.02
CA VAL A 165 -3.88 -9.08 -12.22
C VAL A 165 -4.37 -10.52 -12.27
N GLU A 166 -3.49 -11.50 -12.07
CA GLU A 166 -3.85 -12.92 -12.10
C GLU A 166 -4.89 -13.27 -11.01
N TYR A 167 -4.74 -12.70 -9.82
CA TYR A 167 -5.68 -12.88 -8.71
C TYR A 167 -7.06 -12.31 -9.06
N LEU A 168 -7.13 -11.06 -9.53
CA LEU A 168 -8.38 -10.39 -9.91
C LEU A 168 -9.11 -11.17 -11.00
N GLU A 169 -8.40 -11.58 -12.07
CA GLU A 169 -8.96 -12.42 -13.14
C GLU A 169 -9.47 -13.76 -12.61
N THR A 170 -8.72 -14.39 -11.71
CA THR A 170 -9.13 -15.69 -11.16
C THR A 170 -10.39 -15.56 -10.31
N VAL A 171 -10.50 -14.54 -9.47
CA VAL A 171 -11.68 -14.28 -8.65
C VAL A 171 -12.87 -13.91 -9.52
N ALA A 172 -12.69 -13.01 -10.49
CA ALA A 172 -13.75 -12.58 -11.38
C ALA A 172 -14.35 -13.73 -12.20
N ASN A 173 -13.57 -14.75 -12.53
CA ASN A 173 -14.03 -15.93 -13.26
C ASN A 173 -14.71 -16.99 -12.38
N GLN A 174 -14.85 -16.78 -11.08
CA GLN A 174 -15.59 -17.67 -10.18
C GLN A 174 -17.11 -17.39 -10.30
N THR A 175 -17.82 -18.20 -11.07
CA THR A 175 -19.26 -18.01 -11.41
C THR A 175 -20.23 -18.07 -10.24
N HIS A 176 -19.77 -18.50 -9.06
CA HIS A 176 -20.58 -18.54 -7.83
C HIS A 176 -20.47 -17.24 -7.02
N LEU A 177 -19.58 -16.32 -7.40
CA LEU A 177 -19.42 -15.02 -6.76
C LEU A 177 -20.25 -13.94 -7.48
N PRO A 178 -20.70 -12.90 -6.76
CA PRO A 178 -21.36 -11.76 -7.36
C PRO A 178 -20.52 -11.09 -8.45
N GLU A 179 -21.17 -10.68 -9.53
CA GLU A 179 -20.49 -10.08 -10.69
C GLU A 179 -19.95 -8.67 -10.42
N LYS A 180 -20.61 -7.90 -9.56
CA LYS A 180 -20.20 -6.54 -9.23
C LYS A 180 -18.92 -6.57 -8.40
N LEU A 181 -17.84 -5.95 -8.91
CA LEU A 181 -16.52 -5.98 -8.31
C LEU A 181 -16.16 -4.63 -7.67
N TYR A 182 -15.61 -4.69 -6.47
CA TYR A 182 -14.79 -3.61 -5.88
C TYR A 182 -13.35 -4.11 -5.79
N VAL A 183 -12.38 -3.21 -6.07
CA VAL A 183 -10.95 -3.54 -6.01
C VAL A 183 -10.30 -2.52 -5.11
N ILE A 184 -9.67 -2.97 -4.03
CA ILE A 184 -9.20 -2.07 -2.97
C ILE A 184 -7.81 -2.46 -2.48
N GLY A 185 -7.12 -1.49 -1.89
CA GLY A 185 -5.88 -1.76 -1.16
C GLY A 185 -5.31 -0.49 -0.52
N HIS A 186 -4.48 -0.70 0.49
CA HIS A 186 -3.75 0.35 1.19
C HIS A 186 -2.26 0.18 0.95
N SER A 187 -1.51 1.29 0.84
CA SER A 187 -0.06 1.26 0.61
C SER A 187 0.29 0.57 -0.71
N LYS A 188 1.26 -0.35 -0.75
CA LYS A 188 1.50 -1.21 -1.92
C LYS A 188 0.22 -1.85 -2.45
N GLY A 189 -0.67 -2.30 -1.56
CA GLY A 189 -1.96 -2.87 -1.95
C GLY A 189 -2.83 -1.90 -2.76
N GLY A 190 -2.74 -0.59 -2.50
CA GLY A 190 -3.40 0.45 -3.29
C GLY A 190 -2.85 0.55 -4.72
N ASN A 191 -1.52 0.48 -4.87
CA ASN A 191 -0.87 0.38 -6.18
C ASN A 191 -1.31 -0.89 -6.92
N LEU A 192 -1.32 -2.04 -6.24
CA LEU A 192 -1.76 -3.32 -6.82
C LEU A 192 -3.23 -3.29 -7.25
N ALA A 193 -4.11 -2.64 -6.47
CA ALA A 193 -5.53 -2.48 -6.81
C ALA A 193 -5.73 -1.65 -8.08
N GLU A 194 -5.03 -0.51 -8.17
CA GLU A 194 -5.05 0.35 -9.34
C GLU A 194 -4.46 -0.35 -10.55
N TYR A 195 -3.29 -1.00 -10.41
CA TYR A 195 -2.63 -1.75 -11.49
C TYR A 195 -3.50 -2.89 -12.01
N ALA A 196 -4.03 -3.73 -11.13
CA ALA A 196 -4.88 -4.85 -11.52
C ALA A 196 -6.13 -4.39 -12.27
N ALA A 197 -6.74 -3.29 -11.84
CA ALA A 197 -7.91 -2.72 -12.50
C ALA A 197 -7.60 -2.12 -13.89
N LEU A 198 -6.40 -1.56 -14.08
CA LEU A 198 -5.95 -1.02 -15.37
C LEU A 198 -5.57 -2.14 -16.36
N CYS A 199 -4.99 -3.25 -15.85
CA CYS A 199 -4.39 -4.30 -16.68
C CYS A 199 -5.25 -5.57 -16.82
N CYS A 200 -6.39 -5.67 -16.11
CA CYS A 200 -7.29 -6.82 -16.28
C CYS A 200 -8.00 -6.79 -17.64
N SER A 201 -8.61 -7.92 -18.02
CA SER A 201 -9.36 -8.03 -19.26
C SER A 201 -10.53 -7.03 -19.30
N PRO A 202 -10.93 -6.54 -20.49
CA PRO A 202 -12.07 -5.63 -20.63
C PRO A 202 -13.35 -6.16 -19.98
N GLN A 203 -13.58 -7.47 -20.05
CA GLN A 203 -14.75 -8.13 -19.46
C GLN A 203 -14.75 -8.03 -17.92
N VAL A 204 -13.60 -8.14 -17.29
CA VAL A 204 -13.45 -7.95 -15.84
C VAL A 204 -13.55 -6.46 -15.48
N GLN A 205 -12.91 -5.60 -16.28
CA GLN A 205 -12.89 -4.15 -16.07
C GLN A 205 -14.31 -3.53 -16.11
N GLU A 206 -15.17 -3.99 -17.03
CA GLU A 206 -16.57 -3.57 -17.11
C GLU A 206 -17.36 -3.85 -15.82
N ARG A 207 -17.04 -4.94 -15.12
CA ARG A 207 -17.70 -5.36 -13.87
C ARG A 207 -17.20 -4.58 -12.66
N ILE A 208 -16.08 -3.85 -12.76
CA ILE A 208 -15.56 -3.02 -11.68
C ILE A 208 -16.51 -1.86 -11.43
N ALA A 209 -17.12 -1.87 -10.25
CA ALA A 209 -17.96 -0.80 -9.77
C ALA A 209 -17.13 0.37 -9.23
N HIS A 210 -16.06 0.06 -8.47
CA HIS A 210 -15.14 1.08 -7.98
C HIS A 210 -13.79 0.48 -7.57
N VAL A 211 -12.74 1.29 -7.71
CA VAL A 211 -11.38 1.03 -7.24
C VAL A 211 -11.02 2.04 -6.15
N TYR A 212 -10.51 1.58 -5.02
CA TYR A 212 -9.98 2.46 -3.97
C TYR A 212 -8.49 2.20 -3.77
N ASN A 213 -7.67 3.17 -4.18
CA ASN A 213 -6.26 3.24 -3.87
C ASN A 213 -6.07 4.13 -2.63
N LEU A 214 -5.72 3.53 -1.49
CA LEU A 214 -5.58 4.21 -0.20
C LEU A 214 -4.09 4.40 0.08
N ASP A 215 -3.58 5.59 -0.19
CA ASP A 215 -2.19 6.02 -0.03
C ASP A 215 -1.16 5.08 -0.67
N GLY A 216 -1.54 4.43 -1.80
CA GLY A 216 -0.62 3.63 -2.59
C GLY A 216 0.21 4.51 -3.53
N PRO A 217 1.48 4.15 -3.82
CA PRO A 217 2.30 4.87 -4.79
C PRO A 217 1.70 4.77 -6.20
N GLY A 218 2.13 5.66 -7.07
CA GLY A 218 1.85 5.59 -8.51
C GLY A 218 2.70 4.54 -9.22
N PHE A 219 2.96 4.79 -10.50
CA PHE A 219 3.71 3.90 -11.39
C PHE A 219 4.96 4.61 -11.91
N LYS A 220 5.91 3.85 -12.43
CA LYS A 220 7.06 4.38 -13.16
C LYS A 220 6.60 5.32 -14.27
N ALA A 221 7.29 6.45 -14.42
CA ALA A 221 6.97 7.48 -15.40
C ALA A 221 6.76 6.90 -16.81
N GLY A 222 5.67 7.33 -17.45
CA GLY A 222 5.32 6.89 -18.79
C GLY A 222 4.75 5.48 -18.91
N THR A 223 4.44 4.79 -17.80
CA THR A 223 3.81 3.46 -17.84
C THR A 223 2.37 3.52 -18.33
N PHE A 224 1.59 4.45 -17.80
CA PHE A 224 0.20 4.66 -18.16
C PHE A 224 -0.03 6.08 -18.63
N THR A 225 -1.01 6.24 -19.49
CA THR A 225 -1.49 7.53 -20.00
C THR A 225 -2.93 7.76 -19.54
N GLN A 226 -3.43 8.98 -19.68
CA GLN A 226 -4.82 9.31 -19.39
C GLN A 226 -5.81 8.44 -20.18
N ALA A 227 -5.42 7.96 -21.38
CA ALA A 227 -6.26 7.06 -22.19
C ALA A 227 -6.42 5.69 -21.53
N ASP A 228 -5.41 5.19 -20.83
CA ASP A 228 -5.47 3.91 -20.13
C ASP A 228 -6.41 3.96 -18.91
N TYR A 229 -6.59 5.15 -18.32
CA TYR A 229 -7.54 5.38 -17.23
C TYR A 229 -8.98 5.61 -17.68
N ALA A 230 -9.23 5.84 -18.97
CA ALA A 230 -10.57 6.16 -19.48
C ALA A 230 -11.65 5.11 -19.12
N PRO A 231 -11.40 3.78 -19.15
CA PRO A 231 -12.39 2.79 -18.74
C PRO A 231 -12.76 2.85 -17.24
N LEU A 232 -11.88 3.42 -16.41
CA LEU A 232 -12.07 3.58 -14.98
C LEU A 232 -12.54 5.00 -14.59
N ALA A 233 -12.87 5.84 -15.57
CA ALA A 233 -13.35 7.20 -15.33
C ALA A 233 -14.59 7.19 -14.41
N GLY A 234 -14.53 7.93 -13.28
CA GLY A 234 -15.58 7.96 -12.27
C GLY A 234 -15.68 6.69 -11.39
N LYS A 235 -14.82 5.70 -11.62
CA LYS A 235 -14.78 4.44 -10.86
C LYS A 235 -13.48 4.26 -10.05
N LEU A 236 -12.59 5.25 -10.02
CA LEU A 236 -11.32 5.18 -9.32
C LEU A 236 -11.20 6.37 -8.37
N THR A 237 -10.90 6.08 -7.13
CA THR A 237 -10.62 7.08 -6.09
C THR A 237 -9.28 6.75 -5.44
N LYS A 238 -8.37 7.72 -5.47
CA LYS A 238 -7.11 7.68 -4.71
C LYS A 238 -7.24 8.61 -3.52
N VAL A 239 -7.13 8.07 -2.31
CA VAL A 239 -7.14 8.86 -1.07
C VAL A 239 -5.73 8.89 -0.51
N VAL A 240 -5.22 10.09 -0.23
CA VAL A 240 -3.90 10.28 0.40
C VAL A 240 -4.04 11.19 1.62
N PRO A 241 -3.26 11.00 2.69
CA PRO A 241 -3.25 11.96 3.80
C PRO A 241 -2.57 13.27 3.39
N GLU A 242 -2.79 14.32 4.17
CA GLU A 242 -2.29 15.67 3.85
C GLU A 242 -0.75 15.77 3.79
N GLU A 243 -0.01 14.97 4.56
CA GLU A 243 1.46 14.88 4.50
C GLU A 243 1.92 13.54 3.90
N SER A 244 1.13 12.98 2.96
CA SER A 244 1.48 11.72 2.30
C SER A 244 2.90 11.78 1.73
N LEU A 245 3.67 10.72 2.01
CA LEU A 245 4.96 10.47 1.37
C LEU A 245 4.85 9.32 0.35
N VAL A 246 4.10 8.27 0.68
CA VAL A 246 3.96 7.08 -0.17
C VAL A 246 3.03 7.35 -1.35
N GLY A 247 1.84 7.88 -1.08
CA GLY A 247 0.83 8.10 -2.13
C GLY A 247 1.20 9.17 -3.18
N ILE A 248 2.17 10.05 -2.86
CA ILE A 248 2.68 11.06 -3.81
C ILE A 248 3.90 10.58 -4.60
N MET A 249 4.43 9.38 -4.31
CA MET A 249 5.56 8.81 -5.07
C MET A 249 5.09 8.29 -6.41
N LEU A 250 5.94 8.46 -7.43
CA LEU A 250 5.70 8.00 -8.80
C LEU A 250 4.48 8.69 -9.46
N GLU A 251 4.04 8.21 -10.63
CA GLU A 251 3.00 8.85 -11.43
C GLU A 251 1.67 8.09 -11.38
N SER A 252 0.56 8.80 -11.27
CA SER A 252 -0.79 8.24 -11.38
C SER A 252 -1.74 9.30 -11.91
N GLU A 253 -2.60 8.93 -12.86
CA GLU A 253 -3.67 9.79 -13.38
C GLU A 253 -4.98 9.65 -12.58
N ALA A 254 -4.94 8.93 -11.46
CA ALA A 254 -6.10 8.75 -10.58
C ALA A 254 -6.52 10.08 -9.93
N PRO A 255 -7.82 10.37 -9.81
CA PRO A 255 -8.30 11.51 -9.04
C PRO A 255 -7.89 11.39 -7.56
N VAL A 256 -7.14 12.37 -7.06
CA VAL A 256 -6.62 12.38 -5.70
C VAL A 256 -7.55 13.15 -4.77
N HIS A 257 -7.94 12.52 -3.66
CA HIS A 257 -8.65 13.11 -2.54
C HIS A 257 -7.72 13.18 -1.33
N VAL A 258 -7.57 14.37 -0.73
CA VAL A 258 -6.63 14.61 0.35
C VAL A 258 -7.35 14.51 1.69
N ALA A 259 -7.15 13.42 2.43
CA ALA A 259 -7.74 13.22 3.75
C ALA A 259 -6.96 13.99 4.82
N LYS A 260 -7.69 14.64 5.75
CA LYS A 260 -7.10 15.17 6.98
C LYS A 260 -6.61 14.03 7.88
N SER A 261 -5.50 14.25 8.56
CA SER A 261 -4.97 13.33 9.58
C SER A 261 -4.72 14.05 10.91
N ASN A 262 -4.69 13.29 12.00
CA ASN A 262 -4.28 13.78 13.32
C ASN A 262 -2.84 13.41 13.68
N ALA A 263 -2.17 12.66 12.81
CA ALA A 263 -0.75 12.34 12.89
C ALA A 263 0.08 13.35 12.07
N SER A 264 1.38 13.16 12.00
CA SER A 264 2.31 13.96 11.20
C SER A 264 3.35 13.07 10.49
N GLY A 265 3.85 13.53 9.36
CA GLY A 265 4.88 12.84 8.59
C GLY A 265 4.46 11.42 8.19
N LEU A 266 5.38 10.45 8.30
CA LEU A 266 5.13 9.06 7.92
C LEU A 266 4.03 8.37 8.74
N ASP A 267 3.75 8.82 9.97
CA ASP A 267 2.68 8.24 10.79
C ASP A 267 1.29 8.47 10.16
N GLN A 268 1.15 9.47 9.27
CA GLN A 268 -0.07 9.69 8.50
C GLN A 268 -0.35 8.58 7.48
N HIS A 269 0.65 7.77 7.12
CA HIS A 269 0.44 6.62 6.25
C HIS A 269 -0.52 5.57 6.85
N SER A 270 -0.62 5.54 8.20
CA SER A 270 -1.64 4.74 8.88
C SER A 270 -3.04 5.32 8.65
N ALA A 271 -3.87 4.62 7.88
CA ALA A 271 -5.23 5.06 7.58
C ALA A 271 -6.13 5.19 8.84
N PHE A 272 -5.72 4.63 9.97
CA PHE A 272 -6.40 4.82 11.27
C PHE A 272 -6.25 6.24 11.83
N THR A 273 -5.34 7.05 11.29
CA THR A 273 -5.14 8.44 11.69
C THR A 273 -5.97 9.43 10.86
N TRP A 274 -6.65 8.97 9.81
CA TRP A 274 -7.43 9.82 8.93
C TRP A 274 -8.78 10.18 9.56
N GLN A 275 -9.16 11.43 9.41
CA GLN A 275 -10.38 11.97 10.03
C GLN A 275 -11.62 11.58 9.23
N VAL A 276 -12.61 11.07 9.94
CA VAL A 276 -13.93 10.73 9.40
C VAL A 276 -14.91 11.88 9.68
N ASN A 277 -15.81 12.16 8.75
CA ASN A 277 -16.84 13.17 8.94
C ASN A 277 -17.88 12.78 10.02
N ASP A 278 -18.63 13.73 10.53
CA ASP A 278 -19.57 13.51 11.62
C ASP A 278 -20.74 12.60 11.21
N GLU A 279 -21.08 12.55 9.92
CA GLU A 279 -22.10 11.70 9.33
C GLU A 279 -21.65 10.24 9.20
N LEU A 280 -20.37 9.94 9.40
CA LEU A 280 -19.78 8.61 9.22
C LEU A 280 -20.01 8.05 7.79
N THR A 281 -19.85 8.88 6.79
CA THR A 281 -20.09 8.53 5.37
C THR A 281 -18.84 8.65 4.50
N ASP A 282 -17.87 9.48 4.92
CA ASP A 282 -16.62 9.68 4.18
C ASP A 282 -15.53 10.28 5.08
N PHE A 283 -14.33 10.45 4.55
CA PHE A 283 -13.26 11.20 5.20
C PHE A 283 -13.51 12.70 5.17
N VAL A 284 -12.84 13.44 6.05
CA VAL A 284 -12.76 14.90 5.98
C VAL A 284 -11.66 15.26 4.98
N TYR A 285 -12.04 15.82 3.84
CA TYR A 285 -11.09 16.15 2.78
C TYR A 285 -10.64 17.60 2.83
N LEU A 286 -9.37 17.81 2.44
CA LEU A 286 -8.81 19.11 2.10
C LEU A 286 -8.98 19.38 0.58
N PRO A 287 -9.07 20.65 0.17
CA PRO A 287 -9.20 20.98 -1.26
C PRO A 287 -7.96 20.62 -2.10
N SER A 288 -6.79 20.50 -1.48
CA SER A 288 -5.53 20.12 -2.13
C SER A 288 -4.48 19.74 -1.09
N LEU A 289 -3.39 19.10 -1.54
CA LEU A 289 -2.21 18.86 -0.72
C LEU A 289 -1.63 20.19 -0.17
N PRO A 290 -1.16 20.24 1.07
CA PRO A 290 -0.39 21.36 1.60
C PRO A 290 0.83 21.68 0.75
N LYS A 291 1.25 22.96 0.74
CA LYS A 291 2.41 23.40 -0.07
C LYS A 291 3.67 22.59 0.20
N ALA A 292 3.95 22.26 1.46
CA ALA A 292 5.12 21.43 1.82
C ALA A 292 5.09 20.06 1.14
N THR A 293 3.93 19.39 1.17
CA THR A 293 3.73 18.09 0.51
C THR A 293 3.86 18.21 -1.01
N GLN A 294 3.30 19.28 -1.62
CA GLN A 294 3.47 19.53 -3.06
C GLN A 294 4.94 19.73 -3.44
N VAL A 295 5.72 20.46 -2.62
CA VAL A 295 7.17 20.63 -2.83
C VAL A 295 7.90 19.29 -2.71
N THR A 296 7.56 18.49 -1.72
CA THR A 296 8.14 17.14 -1.56
C THR A 296 7.83 16.25 -2.76
N ALA A 297 6.58 16.20 -3.23
CA ALA A 297 6.17 15.43 -4.40
C ALA A 297 6.96 15.85 -5.65
N LYS A 298 7.05 17.17 -5.90
CA LYS A 298 7.79 17.72 -7.04
C LYS A 298 9.28 17.42 -6.94
N THR A 299 9.86 17.54 -5.75
CA THR A 299 11.27 17.22 -5.50
C THR A 299 11.57 15.76 -5.80
N LEU A 300 10.74 14.84 -5.29
CA LEU A 300 10.87 13.40 -5.54
C LEU A 300 10.77 13.07 -7.02
N HIS A 301 9.77 13.64 -7.71
CA HIS A 301 9.57 13.42 -9.13
C HIS A 301 10.79 13.89 -9.96
N VAL A 302 11.27 15.12 -9.73
CA VAL A 302 12.44 15.65 -10.45
C VAL A 302 13.70 14.86 -10.10
N TRP A 303 13.90 14.56 -8.82
CA TRP A 303 15.05 13.77 -8.39
C TRP A 303 15.10 12.38 -9.02
N LEU A 304 13.97 11.68 -9.09
CA LEU A 304 13.89 10.37 -9.75
C LEU A 304 14.10 10.48 -11.27
N SER A 305 13.64 11.57 -11.90
CA SER A 305 13.81 11.77 -13.35
C SER A 305 15.25 12.08 -13.78
N ASP A 306 16.12 12.50 -12.84
CA ASP A 306 17.54 12.70 -13.09
C ASP A 306 18.34 11.39 -13.28
N TYR A 307 17.72 10.24 -13.01
CA TYR A 307 18.34 8.92 -13.05
C TYR A 307 17.64 8.00 -14.05
N ASP A 308 18.42 7.24 -14.81
CA ASP A 308 17.89 6.11 -15.58
C ASP A 308 17.58 4.89 -14.67
N ASP A 309 17.03 3.83 -15.24
CA ASP A 309 16.59 2.66 -14.47
C ASP A 309 17.75 1.93 -13.82
N GLU A 310 18.90 1.80 -14.49
CA GLU A 310 20.10 1.16 -13.94
C GLU A 310 20.65 1.96 -12.74
N GLN A 311 20.68 3.28 -12.84
CA GLN A 311 21.10 4.15 -11.76
C GLN A 311 20.14 4.08 -10.54
N ARG A 312 18.82 4.03 -10.79
CA ARG A 312 17.83 3.86 -9.71
C ARG A 312 18.01 2.52 -9.02
N GLU A 313 18.22 1.43 -9.77
CA GLU A 313 18.53 0.11 -9.23
C GLU A 313 19.79 0.15 -8.35
N GLN A 314 20.87 0.77 -8.83
CA GLN A 314 22.11 0.94 -8.05
C GLN A 314 21.89 1.72 -6.75
N ILE A 315 21.07 2.78 -6.78
CA ILE A 315 20.72 3.56 -5.58
C ILE A 315 19.94 2.70 -4.58
N VAL A 316 18.96 1.94 -5.05
CA VAL A 316 18.16 1.04 -4.21
C VAL A 316 19.03 -0.07 -3.64
N ASP A 317 19.92 -0.66 -4.44
CA ASP A 317 20.88 -1.69 -3.98
C ASP A 317 21.78 -1.17 -2.88
N ALA A 318 22.39 -0.02 -3.09
CA ALA A 318 23.28 0.60 -2.12
C ALA A 318 22.51 0.97 -0.83
N PHE A 319 21.25 1.44 -0.93
CA PHE A 319 20.40 1.72 0.22
C PHE A 319 20.15 0.47 1.06
N PHE A 320 19.72 -0.64 0.45
CA PHE A 320 19.42 -1.88 1.18
C PHE A 320 20.67 -2.52 1.77
N LYS A 321 21.83 -2.42 1.11
CA LYS A 321 23.13 -2.83 1.70
C LYS A 321 23.45 -1.99 2.95
N ALA A 322 23.19 -0.67 2.92
CA ALA A 322 23.40 0.18 4.08
C ALA A 322 22.39 -0.12 5.20
N VAL A 323 21.12 -0.37 4.88
CA VAL A 323 20.12 -0.83 5.86
C VAL A 323 20.59 -2.11 6.55
N GLN A 324 21.05 -3.09 5.81
CA GLN A 324 21.58 -4.34 6.35
C GLN A 324 22.81 -4.09 7.23
N ALA A 325 23.74 -3.24 6.80
CA ALA A 325 24.94 -2.88 7.55
C ALA A 325 24.67 -2.06 8.81
N SER A 326 23.48 -1.40 8.92
CA SER A 326 23.08 -0.63 10.09
C SER A 326 22.73 -1.52 11.28
N GLY A 327 22.32 -2.76 11.03
CA GLY A 327 21.77 -3.68 12.03
C GLY A 327 20.29 -3.43 12.33
N ALA A 328 19.61 -2.55 11.58
CA ALA A 328 18.17 -2.40 11.67
C ALA A 328 17.45 -3.70 11.22
N GLU A 329 16.41 -4.08 11.92
CA GLU A 329 15.63 -5.27 11.59
C GLU A 329 14.86 -5.11 10.27
N ASN A 330 14.46 -3.87 9.98
CA ASN A 330 13.73 -3.54 8.76
C ASN A 330 13.98 -2.06 8.34
N PRO A 331 13.70 -1.70 7.07
CA PRO A 331 13.88 -0.33 6.57
C PRO A 331 13.02 0.72 7.29
N VAL A 332 11.88 0.32 7.86
CA VAL A 332 10.93 1.23 8.54
C VAL A 332 11.59 1.91 9.74
N GLU A 333 12.44 1.20 10.48
CA GLU A 333 13.17 1.79 11.63
C GLU A 333 14.03 2.97 11.20
N ILE A 334 14.63 2.89 10.01
CA ILE A 334 15.43 3.97 9.45
C ILE A 334 14.54 5.10 8.94
N LEU A 335 13.50 4.76 8.18
CA LEU A 335 12.59 5.74 7.56
C LEU A 335 11.79 6.52 8.63
N ASN A 336 11.30 5.85 9.66
CA ASN A 336 10.57 6.47 10.78
C ASN A 336 11.49 7.15 11.80
N GLY A 337 12.77 6.83 11.78
CA GLY A 337 13.76 7.36 12.72
C GLY A 337 14.09 8.84 12.56
N GLY A 338 13.61 9.51 11.52
CA GLY A 338 13.91 10.92 11.22
C GLY A 338 15.42 11.20 11.22
N SER A 339 15.88 12.17 12.01
CA SER A 339 17.31 12.50 12.11
C SER A 339 18.17 11.36 12.68
N LYS A 340 17.62 10.52 13.57
CA LYS A 340 18.32 9.34 14.10
C LYS A 340 18.45 8.26 13.04
N GLY A 341 17.37 7.97 12.30
CA GLY A 341 17.39 7.03 11.19
C GLY A 341 18.40 7.44 10.11
N LEU A 342 18.42 8.73 9.75
CA LEU A 342 19.41 9.27 8.83
C LEU A 342 20.85 9.10 9.37
N SER A 343 21.09 9.37 10.64
CA SER A 343 22.41 9.19 11.26
C SER A 343 22.84 7.72 11.22
N LEU A 344 21.92 6.78 11.53
CA LEU A 344 22.21 5.35 11.42
C LEU A 344 22.55 4.95 9.99
N LEU A 345 21.80 5.42 9.01
CA LEU A 345 22.09 5.15 7.59
C LEU A 345 23.45 5.70 7.16
N LEU A 346 23.81 6.89 7.64
CA LEU A 346 25.10 7.51 7.36
C LEU A 346 26.27 6.76 7.98
N GLU A 347 26.14 6.28 9.22
CA GLU A 347 27.14 5.43 9.86
C GLU A 347 27.25 4.09 9.10
N ALA A 348 26.13 3.50 8.74
CA ALA A 348 26.07 2.26 8.00
C ALA A 348 26.69 2.39 6.59
N SER A 349 26.51 3.53 5.93
CA SER A 349 27.14 3.81 4.64
C SER A 349 28.68 3.76 4.66
N ARG A 350 29.30 3.89 5.84
CA ARG A 350 30.75 3.72 6.03
C ARG A 350 31.17 2.25 6.07
N LYS A 351 30.23 1.34 6.29
CA LYS A 351 30.46 -0.10 6.39
C LYS A 351 30.23 -0.83 5.06
N VAL A 352 29.56 -0.20 4.08
CA VAL A 352 29.44 -0.71 2.71
C VAL A 352 30.68 -0.39 1.89
N ASP A 353 30.82 -1.01 0.72
CA ASP A 353 31.95 -0.76 -0.15
C ASP A 353 32.00 0.70 -0.66
N ARG A 354 33.14 1.09 -1.23
CA ARG A 354 33.37 2.47 -1.67
C ARG A 354 32.45 2.89 -2.82
N ALA A 355 32.08 1.95 -3.70
CA ALA A 355 31.22 2.22 -4.84
C ALA A 355 29.78 2.52 -4.37
N ASP A 356 29.18 1.64 -3.56
CA ASP A 356 27.84 1.82 -2.96
C ASP A 356 27.75 3.11 -2.14
N ARG A 357 28.79 3.38 -1.32
CA ARG A 357 28.87 4.63 -0.56
C ARG A 357 28.85 5.86 -1.46
N THR A 358 29.58 5.83 -2.57
CA THR A 358 29.63 6.95 -3.52
C THR A 358 28.27 7.16 -4.17
N VAL A 359 27.58 6.08 -4.55
CA VAL A 359 26.20 6.12 -5.10
C VAL A 359 25.26 6.78 -4.09
N LEU A 360 25.21 6.33 -2.84
CA LEU A 360 24.36 6.89 -1.79
C LEU A 360 24.60 8.37 -1.54
N LEU A 361 25.86 8.77 -1.44
CA LEU A 361 26.21 10.18 -1.18
C LEU A 361 25.88 11.07 -2.37
N THR A 362 26.06 10.58 -3.60
CA THR A 362 25.68 11.30 -4.81
C THR A 362 24.17 11.48 -4.89
N ALA A 363 23.41 10.41 -4.65
CA ALA A 363 21.95 10.45 -4.62
C ALA A 363 21.41 11.40 -3.54
N ALA A 364 21.98 11.37 -2.32
CA ALA A 364 21.59 12.27 -1.24
C ALA A 364 21.87 13.75 -1.59
N ARG A 365 23.03 14.04 -2.18
CA ARG A 365 23.37 15.42 -2.62
C ARG A 365 22.47 15.92 -3.72
N SER A 366 22.16 15.09 -4.72
CA SER A 366 21.25 15.46 -5.79
C SER A 366 19.83 15.70 -5.27
N PHE A 367 19.36 14.90 -4.29
CA PHE A 367 18.07 15.13 -3.62
C PHE A 367 18.04 16.49 -2.90
N VAL A 368 19.06 16.82 -2.12
CA VAL A 368 19.18 18.13 -1.45
C VAL A 368 19.20 19.26 -2.47
N LYS A 369 19.91 19.11 -3.58
CA LYS A 369 19.93 20.09 -4.67
C LYS A 369 18.53 20.27 -5.28
N ALA A 370 17.81 19.19 -5.58
CA ALA A 370 16.45 19.23 -6.09
C ALA A 370 15.50 19.91 -5.09
N LEU A 371 15.58 19.55 -3.80
CA LEU A 371 14.78 20.18 -2.74
C LEU A 371 15.03 21.70 -2.66
N SER A 372 16.28 22.14 -2.73
CA SER A 372 16.63 23.56 -2.66
C SER A 372 16.09 24.40 -3.82
N GLN A 373 15.76 23.78 -4.96
CA GLN A 373 15.17 24.48 -6.12
C GLN A 373 13.70 24.83 -5.92
N TYR A 374 12.98 24.05 -5.08
CA TYR A 374 11.54 24.17 -4.90
C TYR A 374 11.13 24.64 -3.50
N ALA A 375 12.06 24.55 -2.52
CA ALA A 375 11.83 25.02 -1.17
C ALA A 375 11.78 26.56 -1.15
N ASP A 376 10.62 27.12 -0.79
CA ASP A 376 10.56 28.52 -0.37
C ASP A 376 11.13 28.63 1.05
N GLY A 377 11.38 29.86 1.55
CA GLY A 377 12.16 30.14 2.76
C GLY A 377 11.78 29.37 4.05
N THR A 378 10.59 28.73 4.10
CA THR A 378 10.11 27.91 5.23
C THR A 378 10.73 26.49 5.24
N LEU A 379 11.04 25.94 4.08
CA LEU A 379 11.71 24.65 3.93
C LEU A 379 13.24 24.80 3.81
N GLY A 380 13.72 26.01 3.61
CA GLY A 380 15.16 26.31 3.48
C GLY A 380 15.97 25.88 4.69
N PHE A 381 15.38 25.84 5.91
CA PHE A 381 16.05 25.34 7.10
C PHE A 381 16.29 23.81 7.04
N ALA A 382 15.32 23.05 6.57
CA ALA A 382 15.48 21.60 6.38
C ALA A 382 16.48 21.27 5.27
N ALA A 383 16.43 22.01 4.16
CA ALA A 383 17.38 21.90 3.06
C ALA A 383 18.81 22.29 3.50
N SER A 384 18.96 23.35 4.31
CA SER A 384 20.24 23.77 4.88
C SER A 384 20.80 22.76 5.88
N ALA A 385 19.95 22.15 6.70
CA ALA A 385 20.36 21.08 7.64
C ALA A 385 20.82 19.82 6.87
N MET A 386 20.10 19.43 5.81
CA MET A 386 20.51 18.32 4.95
C MET A 386 21.77 18.62 4.15
N SER A 387 21.96 19.86 3.65
CA SER A 387 23.20 20.27 2.99
C SER A 387 24.41 20.16 3.92
N ASN A 388 24.28 20.65 5.17
CA ASN A 388 25.33 20.52 6.19
C ASN A 388 25.67 19.05 6.51
N ILE A 389 24.70 18.14 6.41
CA ILE A 389 24.89 16.71 6.57
C ILE A 389 25.63 16.15 5.33
N ALA A 390 25.23 16.52 4.14
CA ALA A 390 25.87 16.10 2.88
C ALA A 390 27.34 16.59 2.80
N ASP A 391 27.64 17.81 3.29
CA ASP A 391 28.98 18.35 3.35
C ASP A 391 29.88 17.63 4.37
N LYS A 392 29.32 17.21 5.52
CA LYS A 392 30.03 16.39 6.51
C LYS A 392 30.35 14.97 6.02
N LEU A 393 29.72 14.55 4.93
CA LEU A 393 29.91 13.27 4.26
C LEU A 393 30.89 13.36 3.07
N ALA A 394 31.44 14.55 2.80
CA ALA A 394 32.49 14.69 1.80
C ALA A 394 33.67 13.78 2.16
N PRO A 395 34.27 13.05 1.19
CA PRO A 395 35.49 12.30 1.45
C PRO A 395 36.54 13.28 1.93
N GLU A 396 37.17 12.99 3.06
CA GLU A 396 38.43 13.64 3.41
C GLU A 396 39.37 13.48 2.23
N LYS A 397 39.92 14.59 1.75
CA LYS A 397 40.79 14.68 0.60
C LYS A 397 42.11 13.92 0.82
#